data_12c8184e6039e136632967d30f564d53
#
_entry.id   12c8184e6039e136632967d30f564d53
#
_cell.length_a   1.000
_cell.length_b   1.000
_cell.length_c   1.000
_cell.angle_alpha   90.00
_cell.angle_beta   90.00
_cell.angle_gamma   90.00
#
_symmetry.space_group_name_H-M   'P 1'
#
loop_
_entity.id
_entity.type
_entity.pdbx_description
1 polymer ?
#
loop_
_entity_poly.entity_id
_entity_poly.type
_entity_poly.pdbx_seq_one_letter_code
_entity_poly.pdbx_strand_id
1 'polypeptide(L)'
;MTLLECLIGFALCTLLLSPLLQTSASLALKQIEYEKTNSINLEAERGLGLIGRAIRMAGYQNVKSHRQNQLSKTQGLPIEIHKKVGFQQSDSLIVRHELSDGMDFDCIGNALTIDRTKQNLTLQGFLVDRQSGLSKGAKANGGSLVCQSLDRQGRLQNTTLMNGINSLVIDELNHHVSHKQRAFKVQLNMTDGANVQRKFERIFTTRNLP
;
A
#
# COMPACT_ATOMS: atom_id res chain seq x y z
N MET A 1 6.94 40.91 54.14
CA MET A 1 6.26 39.74 53.53
C MET A 1 5.78 38.84 54.66
N THR A 2 4.50 38.72 54.80
CA THR A 2 3.90 37.87 55.83
C THR A 2 3.76 36.41 55.29
N LEU A 3 3.85 35.43 56.16
CA LEU A 3 3.68 34.00 55.83
C LEU A 3 2.32 33.73 55.14
N LEU A 4 1.31 34.57 55.47
CA LEU A 4 -0.02 34.55 54.88
C LEU A 4 0.00 34.95 53.39
N GLU A 5 0.76 35.94 52.98
CA GLU A 5 0.91 36.39 51.59
C GLU A 5 1.52 35.29 50.71
N CYS A 6 2.52 34.56 51.23
CA CYS A 6 3.11 33.41 50.54
C CYS A 6 2.13 32.27 50.35
N LEU A 7 1.30 31.96 51.35
CA LEU A 7 0.29 30.91 51.25
C LEU A 7 -0.81 31.23 50.21
N ILE A 8 -1.27 32.48 50.22
CA ILE A 8 -2.27 32.94 49.24
C ILE A 8 -1.68 32.92 47.83
N GLY A 9 -0.45 33.38 47.64
CA GLY A 9 0.23 33.33 46.36
C GLY A 9 0.41 31.91 45.84
N PHE A 10 0.79 30.95 46.68
CA PHE A 10 0.93 29.55 46.33
C PHE A 10 -0.42 28.91 45.96
N ALA A 11 -1.49 29.20 46.71
CA ALA A 11 -2.83 28.72 46.41
C ALA A 11 -3.35 29.23 45.05
N LEU A 12 -3.13 30.49 44.72
CA LEU A 12 -3.50 31.08 43.44
C LEU A 12 -2.67 30.48 42.30
N CYS A 13 -1.38 30.25 42.47
CA CYS A 13 -0.53 29.60 41.47
C CYS A 13 -0.99 28.18 41.18
N THR A 14 -1.31 27.39 42.20
CA THR A 14 -1.79 25.99 41.97
C THR A 14 -3.14 25.95 41.28
N LEU A 15 -4.06 26.87 41.58
CA LEU A 15 -5.34 27.01 40.91
C LEU A 15 -5.19 27.30 39.40
N LEU A 16 -4.22 28.12 39.02
CA LEU A 16 -3.97 28.46 37.61
C LEU A 16 -3.17 27.39 36.87
N LEU A 17 -2.22 26.71 37.53
CA LEU A 17 -1.39 25.69 36.92
C LEU A 17 -2.16 24.41 36.58
N SER A 18 -3.14 24.01 37.40
CA SER A 18 -3.92 22.80 37.21
C SER A 18 -4.62 22.72 35.83
N PRO A 19 -5.42 23.73 35.41
CA PRO A 19 -6.07 23.69 34.11
C PRO A 19 -5.08 23.80 32.94
N LEU A 20 -3.96 24.48 33.10
CA LEU A 20 -2.92 24.57 32.07
C LEU A 20 -2.26 23.19 31.82
N LEU A 21 -1.96 22.45 32.87
CA LEU A 21 -1.41 21.11 32.74
C LEU A 21 -2.40 20.14 32.11
N GLN A 22 -3.68 20.20 32.47
CA GLN A 22 -4.72 19.35 31.86
C GLN A 22 -4.92 19.67 30.39
N THR A 23 -4.95 20.93 29.98
CA THR A 23 -5.07 21.32 28.59
C THR A 23 -3.85 20.89 27.77
N SER A 24 -2.64 21.07 28.32
CA SER A 24 -1.40 20.63 27.67
C SER A 24 -1.37 19.13 27.45
N ALA A 25 -1.77 18.33 28.45
CA ALA A 25 -1.85 16.88 28.33
C ALA A 25 -2.88 16.46 27.27
N SER A 26 -4.05 17.09 27.25
CA SER A 26 -5.09 16.78 26.26
C SER A 26 -4.67 17.14 24.83
N LEU A 27 -3.94 18.23 24.65
CA LEU A 27 -3.39 18.63 23.35
C LEU A 27 -2.33 17.64 22.87
N ALA A 28 -1.44 17.21 23.76
CA ALA A 28 -0.42 16.21 23.43
C ALA A 28 -1.04 14.89 22.95
N LEU A 29 -2.08 14.40 23.63
CA LEU A 29 -2.80 13.18 23.21
C LEU A 29 -3.46 13.32 21.83
N LYS A 30 -4.12 14.48 21.58
CA LYS A 30 -4.72 14.76 20.27
C LYS A 30 -3.66 14.87 19.17
N GLN A 31 -2.50 15.42 19.45
CA GLN A 31 -1.40 15.51 18.50
C GLN A 31 -0.91 14.11 18.11
N ILE A 32 -0.72 13.21 19.07
CA ILE A 32 -0.32 11.82 18.81
C ILE A 32 -1.35 11.11 17.93
N GLU A 33 -2.63 11.28 18.20
CA GLU A 33 -3.70 10.69 17.38
C GLU A 33 -3.71 11.26 15.96
N TYR A 34 -3.51 12.57 15.81
CA TYR A 34 -3.40 13.22 14.52
C TYR A 34 -2.20 12.70 13.72
N GLU A 35 -1.03 12.59 14.34
CA GLU A 35 0.19 12.08 13.70
C GLU A 35 0.02 10.63 13.22
N LYS A 36 -0.58 9.77 14.04
CA LYS A 36 -0.92 8.38 13.65
C LYS A 36 -1.86 8.34 12.46
N THR A 37 -2.92 9.14 12.49
CA THR A 37 -3.89 9.22 11.41
C THR A 37 -3.24 9.70 10.12
N ASN A 38 -2.39 10.71 10.20
CA ASN A 38 -1.69 11.25 9.05
C ASN A 38 -0.70 10.23 8.46
N SER A 39 0.02 9.50 9.31
CA SER A 39 0.91 8.41 8.87
C SER A 39 0.15 7.34 8.10
N ILE A 40 -1.01 6.88 8.62
CA ILE A 40 -1.86 5.89 7.93
C ILE A 40 -2.34 6.43 6.57
N ASN A 41 -2.74 7.70 6.50
CA ASN A 41 -3.16 8.32 5.24
C ASN A 41 -2.03 8.32 4.20
N LEU A 42 -0.82 8.72 4.59
CA LEU A 42 0.34 8.75 3.69
C LEU A 42 0.73 7.35 3.20
N GLU A 43 0.72 6.36 4.08
CA GLU A 43 1.00 4.98 3.72
C GLU A 43 -0.06 4.41 2.76
N ALA A 44 -1.35 4.68 3.01
CA ALA A 44 -2.44 4.28 2.13
C ALA A 44 -2.29 4.88 0.73
N GLU A 45 -2.01 6.18 0.65
CA GLU A 45 -1.79 6.89 -0.61
C GLU A 45 -0.61 6.29 -1.39
N ARG A 46 0.48 5.99 -0.70
CA ARG A 46 1.65 5.34 -1.30
C ARG A 46 1.29 3.94 -1.83
N GLY A 47 0.61 3.12 -1.03
CA GLY A 47 0.21 1.77 -1.42
C GLY A 47 -0.73 1.76 -2.62
N LEU A 48 -1.78 2.58 -2.59
CA LEU A 48 -2.72 2.74 -3.69
C LEU A 48 -2.04 3.30 -4.94
N GLY A 49 -1.08 4.22 -4.77
CA GLY A 49 -0.28 4.77 -5.86
C GLY A 49 0.56 3.71 -6.58
N LEU A 50 1.19 2.80 -5.83
CA LEU A 50 1.98 1.69 -6.38
C LEU A 50 1.08 0.69 -7.13
N ILE A 51 -0.03 0.27 -6.52
CA ILE A 51 -1.02 -0.62 -7.15
C ILE A 51 -1.57 0.02 -8.43
N GLY A 52 -1.95 1.31 -8.36
CA GLY A 52 -2.47 2.02 -9.50
C GLY A 52 -1.48 2.20 -10.65
N ARG A 53 -0.18 2.36 -10.35
CA ARG A 53 0.88 2.36 -11.36
C ARG A 53 0.96 1.00 -12.06
N ALA A 54 0.98 -0.07 -11.30
CA ALA A 54 1.02 -1.42 -11.85
C ALA A 54 -0.19 -1.71 -12.75
N ILE A 55 -1.42 -1.38 -12.30
CA ILE A 55 -2.64 -1.55 -13.12
C ILE A 55 -2.54 -0.79 -14.44
N ARG A 56 -2.01 0.45 -14.45
CA ARG A 56 -1.85 1.24 -15.67
C ARG A 56 -0.81 0.66 -16.63
N MET A 57 0.23 0.02 -16.10
CA MET A 57 1.27 -0.63 -16.91
C MET A 57 0.86 -2.01 -17.44
N ALA A 58 -0.19 -2.60 -16.89
CA ALA A 58 -0.68 -3.92 -17.26
C ALA A 58 -0.87 -4.06 -18.78
N GLY A 59 -0.33 -5.14 -19.33
CA GLY A 59 -0.46 -5.45 -20.76
C GLY A 59 0.33 -4.55 -21.70
N TYR A 60 1.21 -3.69 -21.17
CA TYR A 60 2.11 -2.91 -22.02
C TYR A 60 3.00 -3.85 -22.84
N GLN A 61 3.06 -3.60 -24.14
CA GLN A 61 3.89 -4.31 -25.11
C GLN A 61 4.85 -3.34 -25.79
N ASN A 62 6.11 -3.72 -25.87
CA ASN A 62 7.11 -2.93 -26.55
C ASN A 62 7.06 -3.17 -28.05
N VAL A 63 6.79 -2.12 -28.84
CA VAL A 63 6.63 -2.21 -30.30
C VAL A 63 7.87 -2.76 -31.00
N LYS A 64 9.07 -2.52 -30.45
CA LYS A 64 10.32 -3.03 -31.00
C LYS A 64 10.48 -4.54 -30.80
N SER A 65 10.09 -5.04 -29.62
CA SER A 65 10.14 -6.47 -29.32
C SER A 65 9.09 -7.26 -30.13
N HIS A 66 7.96 -6.64 -30.42
CA HIS A 66 6.87 -7.28 -31.17
C HIS A 66 7.28 -7.66 -32.61
N ARG A 67 8.19 -6.91 -33.24
CA ARG A 67 8.72 -7.25 -34.57
C ARG A 67 9.63 -8.48 -34.58
N GLN A 68 10.25 -8.82 -33.45
CA GLN A 68 11.17 -9.94 -33.33
C GLN A 68 10.52 -11.26 -32.85
N ASN A 69 9.42 -11.17 -32.11
CA ASN A 69 8.82 -12.32 -31.42
C ASN A 69 7.33 -12.51 -31.75
N GLN A 70 7.00 -12.83 -33.02
CA GLN A 70 5.62 -13.25 -33.36
C GLN A 70 5.18 -14.59 -32.70
N LEU A 71 6.01 -15.21 -31.87
CA LEU A 71 5.83 -16.56 -31.34
C LEU A 71 5.40 -16.64 -29.86
N SER A 72 5.30 -15.55 -29.11
CA SER A 72 4.96 -15.66 -27.69
C SER A 72 3.51 -15.29 -27.37
N LYS A 73 2.56 -15.99 -27.96
CA LYS A 73 1.12 -15.81 -27.70
C LYS A 73 0.61 -16.43 -26.38
N THR A 74 1.47 -16.96 -25.52
CA THR A 74 1.00 -17.83 -24.42
C THR A 74 1.66 -17.50 -23.08
N GLN A 75 1.45 -16.29 -22.54
CA GLN A 75 2.10 -16.01 -21.26
C GLN A 75 1.24 -15.19 -20.31
N GLY A 76 0.26 -15.87 -19.70
CA GLY A 76 -0.52 -15.36 -18.60
C GLY A 76 -1.40 -14.15 -18.93
N LEU A 77 -2.42 -13.94 -18.16
CA LEU A 77 -3.25 -12.75 -18.28
C LEU A 77 -2.43 -11.52 -17.83
N PRO A 78 -2.54 -10.38 -18.54
CA PRO A 78 -1.87 -9.14 -18.12
C PRO A 78 -2.22 -8.68 -16.72
N ILE A 79 -3.44 -8.99 -16.27
CA ILE A 79 -3.91 -8.77 -14.89
C ILE A 79 -4.59 -10.05 -14.41
N GLU A 80 -4.17 -10.53 -13.26
CA GLU A 80 -4.80 -11.63 -12.54
C GLU A 80 -5.17 -11.16 -11.13
N ILE A 81 -6.41 -11.39 -10.74
CA ILE A 81 -6.90 -11.10 -9.39
C ILE A 81 -7.30 -12.44 -8.78
N HIS A 82 -6.64 -12.77 -7.67
CA HIS A 82 -7.01 -13.94 -6.89
C HIS A 82 -7.75 -13.48 -5.65
N LYS A 83 -9.01 -13.87 -5.56
CA LYS A 83 -9.89 -13.47 -4.48
C LYS A 83 -9.60 -14.25 -3.21
N LYS A 84 -9.53 -13.55 -2.07
CA LYS A 84 -9.49 -14.13 -0.71
C LYS A 84 -8.31 -15.05 -0.42
N VAL A 85 -7.17 -14.84 -1.08
CA VAL A 85 -5.97 -15.70 -0.90
C VAL A 85 -5.00 -15.16 0.14
N GLY A 86 -5.08 -13.87 0.47
CA GLY A 86 -4.19 -13.22 1.44
C GLY A 86 -4.71 -13.24 2.87
N PHE A 87 -3.96 -12.58 3.75
CA PHE A 87 -4.32 -12.40 5.16
C PHE A 87 -5.70 -11.74 5.30
N GLN A 88 -6.51 -12.23 6.24
CA GLN A 88 -7.90 -11.80 6.47
C GLN A 88 -8.77 -11.78 5.20
N GLN A 89 -8.63 -12.81 4.35
CA GLN A 89 -9.38 -12.92 3.09
C GLN A 89 -9.12 -11.75 2.12
N SER A 90 -7.94 -11.15 2.19
CA SER A 90 -7.51 -10.14 1.23
C SER A 90 -7.34 -10.73 -0.16
N ASP A 91 -7.63 -9.94 -1.17
CA ASP A 91 -7.35 -10.29 -2.56
C ASP A 91 -5.86 -10.11 -2.87
N SER A 92 -5.38 -10.76 -3.92
CA SER A 92 -4.06 -10.48 -4.49
C SER A 92 -4.19 -10.04 -5.94
N LEU A 93 -3.23 -9.25 -6.37
CA LEU A 93 -3.12 -8.72 -7.73
C LEU A 93 -1.78 -9.12 -8.32
N ILE A 94 -1.78 -9.67 -9.52
CA ILE A 94 -0.58 -9.90 -10.31
C ILE A 94 -0.74 -9.16 -11.63
N VAL A 95 0.27 -8.36 -11.96
CA VAL A 95 0.33 -7.59 -13.20
C VAL A 95 1.57 -7.98 -13.98
N ARG A 96 1.41 -8.14 -15.29
CA ARG A 96 2.50 -8.43 -16.23
C ARG A 96 2.54 -7.41 -17.34
N HIS A 97 3.75 -7.00 -17.71
CA HIS A 97 4.00 -6.10 -18.84
C HIS A 97 5.40 -6.34 -19.42
N GLU A 98 5.64 -5.96 -20.64
CA GLU A 98 6.98 -5.93 -21.24
C GLU A 98 7.78 -4.73 -20.73
N LEU A 99 9.10 -4.80 -20.85
CA LEU A 99 9.97 -3.65 -20.56
C LEU A 99 9.76 -2.55 -21.58
N SER A 100 9.70 -1.30 -21.12
CA SER A 100 9.71 -0.13 -21.98
C SER A 100 11.12 0.14 -22.52
N ASP A 101 11.23 1.03 -23.51
CA ASP A 101 12.53 1.52 -23.99
C ASP A 101 13.22 2.45 -22.97
N GLY A 102 12.52 2.83 -21.92
CA GLY A 102 13.02 3.66 -20.84
C GLY A 102 13.46 2.84 -19.63
N MET A 103 13.52 3.50 -18.48
CA MET A 103 13.84 2.86 -17.20
C MET A 103 12.54 2.56 -16.46
N ASP A 104 12.18 1.28 -16.40
CA ASP A 104 11.06 0.80 -15.62
C ASP A 104 11.50 0.42 -14.21
N PHE A 105 10.59 0.57 -13.24
CA PHE A 105 10.84 0.23 -11.84
C PHE A 105 9.80 -0.77 -11.33
N ASP A 106 10.26 -1.68 -10.51
CA ASP A 106 9.36 -2.57 -9.76
C ASP A 106 8.64 -1.82 -8.61
N CYS A 107 7.76 -2.51 -7.89
CA CYS A 107 7.01 -1.94 -6.76
C CYS A 107 7.90 -1.55 -5.57
N ILE A 108 9.18 -1.92 -5.56
CA ILE A 108 10.16 -1.59 -4.52
C ILE A 108 11.02 -0.39 -4.94
N GLY A 109 11.04 -0.06 -6.25
CA GLY A 109 11.87 0.99 -6.82
C GLY A 109 13.19 0.50 -7.42
N ASN A 110 13.37 -0.82 -7.58
CA ASN A 110 14.51 -1.36 -8.32
C ASN A 110 14.29 -1.21 -9.82
N ALA A 111 15.34 -0.86 -10.55
CA ALA A 111 15.28 -0.84 -12.01
C ALA A 111 15.03 -2.25 -12.56
N LEU A 112 14.07 -2.34 -13.45
CA LEU A 112 13.73 -3.56 -14.18
C LEU A 112 14.68 -3.72 -15.38
N THR A 113 15.41 -4.81 -15.40
CA THR A 113 16.32 -5.20 -16.46
C THR A 113 15.85 -6.52 -17.08
N ILE A 114 16.40 -6.90 -18.21
CA ILE A 114 16.05 -8.16 -18.92
C ILE A 114 16.20 -9.36 -17.98
N ASP A 115 17.21 -9.35 -17.11
CA ASP A 115 17.47 -10.43 -16.13
C ASP A 115 16.35 -10.57 -15.08
N ARG A 116 15.55 -9.53 -14.88
CA ARG A 116 14.40 -9.49 -13.98
C ARG A 116 13.08 -9.75 -14.70
N THR A 117 13.14 -10.37 -15.85
CA THR A 117 11.97 -10.78 -16.61
C THR A 117 11.91 -12.30 -16.74
N LYS A 118 10.72 -12.80 -16.91
CA LYS A 118 10.49 -14.19 -17.30
C LYS A 118 9.80 -14.17 -18.66
N GLN A 119 10.49 -14.72 -19.68
CA GLN A 119 9.98 -14.72 -21.05
C GLN A 119 9.68 -13.30 -21.57
N ASN A 120 10.57 -12.33 -21.28
CA ASN A 120 10.45 -10.91 -21.59
C ASN A 120 9.32 -10.15 -20.86
N LEU A 121 8.61 -10.79 -19.92
CA LEU A 121 7.59 -10.15 -19.11
C LEU A 121 8.10 -9.88 -17.71
N THR A 122 7.88 -8.67 -17.25
CA THR A 122 8.01 -8.32 -15.83
C THR A 122 6.80 -8.82 -15.07
N LEU A 123 6.98 -9.06 -13.78
CA LEU A 123 5.91 -9.40 -12.86
C LEU A 123 5.92 -8.43 -11.68
N GLN A 124 4.77 -7.84 -11.42
CA GLN A 124 4.52 -7.05 -10.21
C GLN A 124 3.28 -7.59 -9.52
N GLY A 125 3.45 -8.14 -8.32
CA GLY A 125 2.36 -8.67 -7.51
C GLY A 125 2.16 -7.86 -6.23
N PHE A 126 0.94 -7.83 -5.75
CA PHE A 126 0.55 -7.24 -4.48
C PHE A 126 -0.29 -8.24 -3.71
N LEU A 127 0.14 -8.54 -2.51
CA LEU A 127 -0.49 -9.51 -1.61
C LEU A 127 -0.46 -8.96 -0.19
N VAL A 128 -1.51 -9.17 0.57
CA VAL A 128 -1.47 -8.94 2.02
C VAL A 128 -1.13 -10.25 2.71
N ASP A 129 -0.02 -10.24 3.43
CA ASP A 129 0.44 -11.39 4.21
C ASP A 129 0.47 -11.07 5.70
N ARG A 130 0.65 -12.08 6.53
CA ARG A 130 0.84 -11.89 7.97
C ARG A 130 2.10 -11.07 8.21
N GLN A 131 2.05 -10.19 9.18
CA GLN A 131 3.21 -9.41 9.56
C GLN A 131 4.33 -10.35 10.03
N SER A 132 5.45 -10.37 9.30
CA SER A 132 6.63 -11.16 9.65
C SER A 132 7.46 -10.45 10.72
N GLY A 133 8.23 -11.22 11.52
CA GLY A 133 9.16 -10.65 12.50
C GLY A 133 8.55 -10.21 13.81
N LEU A 134 7.28 -10.51 14.08
CA LEU A 134 6.67 -10.27 15.38
C LEU A 134 7.19 -11.31 16.40
N SER A 135 7.63 -10.83 17.56
CA SER A 135 7.98 -11.70 18.68
C SER A 135 6.75 -12.49 19.14
N LYS A 136 6.97 -13.70 19.68
CA LYS A 136 5.88 -14.51 20.26
C LYS A 136 5.10 -13.68 21.30
N GLY A 137 3.79 -13.52 21.10
CA GLY A 137 2.91 -12.78 22.00
C GLY A 137 2.70 -11.30 21.65
N ALA A 138 3.42 -10.74 20.69
CA ALA A 138 3.12 -9.40 20.20
C ALA A 138 1.81 -9.39 19.39
N LYS A 139 0.94 -8.41 19.65
CA LYS A 139 -0.28 -8.22 18.86
C LYS A 139 0.12 -7.76 17.46
N ALA A 140 -0.32 -8.48 16.43
CA ALA A 140 -0.17 -8.06 15.06
C ALA A 140 -1.12 -6.88 14.79
N ASN A 141 -0.57 -5.76 14.35
CA ASN A 141 -1.37 -4.60 13.92
C ASN A 141 -1.76 -4.77 12.45
N GLY A 142 -2.67 -5.70 12.15
CA GLY A 142 -3.02 -6.06 10.78
C GLY A 142 -1.98 -6.94 10.09
N GLY A 143 -2.04 -7.02 8.77
CA GLY A 143 -1.06 -7.67 7.90
C GLY A 143 -0.06 -6.69 7.29
N SER A 144 0.79 -7.20 6.41
CA SER A 144 1.74 -6.44 5.61
C SER A 144 1.35 -6.49 4.14
N LEU A 145 1.34 -5.35 3.47
CA LEU A 145 1.31 -5.32 2.01
C LEU A 145 2.68 -5.73 1.49
N VAL A 146 2.70 -6.79 0.73
CA VAL A 146 3.91 -7.38 0.15
C VAL A 146 3.92 -7.13 -1.35
N CYS A 147 5.02 -6.61 -1.85
CA CYS A 147 5.34 -6.56 -3.26
C CYS A 147 5.97 -7.88 -3.69
N GLN A 148 5.49 -8.44 -4.77
CA GLN A 148 6.08 -9.57 -5.47
C GLN A 148 6.73 -9.09 -6.75
N SER A 149 8.02 -9.32 -6.91
CA SER A 149 8.78 -8.98 -8.11
C SER A 149 9.75 -10.12 -8.47
N LEU A 150 10.36 -10.06 -9.65
CA LEU A 150 11.36 -11.03 -10.04
C LEU A 150 12.76 -10.55 -9.64
N ASP A 151 13.58 -11.46 -9.09
CA ASP A 151 15.01 -11.22 -8.87
C ASP A 151 15.80 -11.30 -10.19
N ARG A 152 17.12 -11.08 -10.14
CA ARG A 152 17.99 -11.16 -11.32
C ARG A 152 18.10 -12.57 -11.93
N GLN A 153 17.63 -13.59 -11.22
CA GLN A 153 17.58 -14.97 -11.69
C GLN A 153 16.16 -15.36 -12.17
N GLY A 154 15.24 -14.40 -12.25
CA GLY A 154 13.84 -14.64 -12.66
C GLY A 154 13.00 -15.39 -11.62
N ARG A 155 13.45 -15.45 -10.33
CA ARG A 155 12.72 -16.08 -9.24
C ARG A 155 11.84 -15.05 -8.54
N LEU A 156 10.69 -15.48 -8.06
CA LEU A 156 9.77 -14.63 -7.31
C LEU A 156 10.38 -14.20 -5.97
N GLN A 157 10.45 -12.90 -5.74
CA GLN A 157 10.90 -12.27 -4.51
C GLN A 157 9.74 -11.53 -3.86
N ASN A 158 9.58 -11.70 -2.56
CA ASN A 158 8.60 -11.01 -1.75
C ASN A 158 9.28 -9.96 -0.87
N THR A 159 8.78 -8.72 -0.91
CA THR A 159 9.30 -7.62 -0.09
C THR A 159 8.16 -6.84 0.55
N THR A 160 8.25 -6.64 1.85
CA THR A 160 7.24 -5.86 2.59
C THR A 160 7.32 -4.38 2.21
N LEU A 161 6.20 -3.81 1.79
CA LEU A 161 6.06 -2.39 1.46
C LEU A 161 5.63 -1.55 2.66
N MET A 162 4.62 -2.04 3.39
CA MET A 162 4.03 -1.38 4.54
C MET A 162 3.29 -2.37 5.42
N ASN A 163 3.06 -1.98 6.66
CA ASN A 163 2.33 -2.75 7.66
C ASN A 163 0.97 -2.10 7.97
N GLY A 164 0.18 -2.73 8.82
CA GLY A 164 -1.10 -2.16 9.27
C GLY A 164 -2.23 -2.32 8.26
N ILE A 165 -2.16 -3.30 7.36
CA ILE A 165 -3.21 -3.61 6.42
C ILE A 165 -4.18 -4.62 7.03
N ASN A 166 -5.43 -4.20 7.20
CA ASN A 166 -6.48 -5.10 7.65
C ASN A 166 -7.00 -5.96 6.49
N SER A 167 -7.28 -5.34 5.35
CA SER A 167 -7.67 -6.06 4.13
C SER A 167 -7.44 -5.26 2.86
N LEU A 168 -7.20 -5.97 1.76
CA LEU A 168 -7.15 -5.47 0.40
C LEU A 168 -8.27 -6.13 -0.39
N VAL A 169 -9.14 -5.33 -1.02
CA VAL A 169 -10.21 -5.80 -1.89
C VAL A 169 -10.08 -5.14 -3.25
N ILE A 170 -10.16 -5.93 -4.31
CA ILE A 170 -10.00 -5.46 -5.69
C ILE A 170 -11.17 -5.95 -6.52
N ASP A 171 -12.06 -5.07 -6.91
CA ASP A 171 -13.21 -5.40 -7.74
C ASP A 171 -13.04 -4.84 -9.15
N GLU A 172 -13.27 -5.69 -10.13
CA GLU A 172 -13.36 -5.26 -11.51
C GLU A 172 -14.72 -4.63 -11.76
N LEU A 173 -14.71 -3.40 -12.26
CA LEU A 173 -15.93 -2.69 -12.63
C LEU A 173 -16.27 -3.05 -14.07
N ASN A 174 -17.33 -3.85 -14.26
CA ASN A 174 -17.84 -4.19 -15.57
C ASN A 174 -18.44 -2.95 -16.24
N HIS A 175 -17.72 -2.36 -17.18
CA HIS A 175 -18.26 -1.34 -18.05
C HIS A 175 -18.82 -2.00 -19.31
N HIS A 176 -20.12 -1.95 -19.47
CA HIS A 176 -20.85 -2.37 -20.69
C HIS A 176 -20.61 -1.41 -21.88
N VAL A 177 -19.47 -0.83 -22.01
CA VAL A 177 -19.19 0.09 -23.12
C VAL A 177 -17.98 -0.39 -23.90
N SER A 178 -18.10 -0.38 -25.21
CA SER A 178 -17.23 -0.77 -26.31
C SER A 178 -15.74 -0.36 -26.24
N HIS A 179 -15.23 -0.01 -25.09
CA HIS A 179 -13.83 0.34 -24.92
C HIS A 179 -13.07 -0.80 -24.21
N LYS A 180 -11.99 -1.21 -24.83
CA LYS A 180 -11.05 -2.25 -24.39
C LYS A 180 -10.38 -1.98 -23.01
N GLN A 181 -10.75 -0.90 -22.33
CA GLN A 181 -10.18 -0.53 -21.02
C GLN A 181 -10.96 -1.20 -19.89
N ARG A 182 -10.23 -1.86 -18.99
CA ARG A 182 -10.79 -2.43 -17.76
C ARG A 182 -10.58 -1.45 -16.60
N ALA A 183 -11.57 -1.31 -15.74
CA ALA A 183 -11.52 -0.47 -14.54
C ALA A 183 -11.54 -1.35 -13.30
N PHE A 184 -10.70 -1.01 -12.32
CA PHE A 184 -10.57 -1.73 -11.07
C PHE A 184 -10.75 -0.78 -9.90
N LYS A 185 -11.67 -1.15 -9.02
CA LYS A 185 -11.86 -0.49 -7.76
C LYS A 185 -10.99 -1.20 -6.72
N VAL A 186 -10.04 -0.48 -6.17
CA VAL A 186 -9.12 -0.97 -5.14
C VAL A 186 -9.51 -0.36 -3.80
N GLN A 187 -9.78 -1.19 -2.81
CA GLN A 187 -10.09 -0.79 -1.44
C GLN A 187 -9.00 -1.30 -0.51
N LEU A 188 -8.44 -0.41 0.28
CA LEU A 188 -7.43 -0.71 1.28
C LEU A 188 -7.96 -0.32 2.65
N ASN A 189 -8.15 -1.30 3.52
CA ASN A 189 -8.52 -1.06 4.90
C ASN A 189 -7.27 -1.12 5.76
N MET A 190 -6.97 -0.03 6.46
CA MET A 190 -5.79 0.09 7.31
C MET A 190 -6.16 0.21 8.78
N THR A 191 -5.24 -0.20 9.64
CA THR A 191 -5.40 -0.16 11.10
C THR A 191 -4.07 0.13 11.79
N ASP A 192 -4.14 0.82 12.93
CA ASP A 192 -3.00 0.97 13.85
C ASP A 192 -2.94 -0.18 14.88
N GLY A 193 -3.85 -1.15 14.76
CA GLY A 193 -3.96 -2.29 15.69
C GLY A 193 -4.64 -1.97 17.02
N ALA A 194 -5.00 -0.71 17.28
CA ALA A 194 -5.67 -0.29 18.51
C ALA A 194 -7.07 0.26 18.21
N ASN A 195 -7.16 1.52 17.84
CA ASN A 195 -8.44 2.23 17.74
C ASN A 195 -8.70 2.84 16.36
N VAL A 196 -7.67 3.01 15.54
CA VAL A 196 -7.80 3.67 14.25
C VAL A 196 -8.01 2.61 13.17
N GLN A 197 -9.16 2.68 12.51
CA GLN A 197 -9.44 1.93 11.29
C GLN A 197 -9.88 2.92 10.22
N ARG A 198 -9.23 2.85 9.05
CA ARG A 198 -9.52 3.72 7.92
C ARG A 198 -9.66 2.91 6.65
N LYS A 199 -10.70 3.23 5.87
CA LYS A 199 -10.93 2.67 4.54
C LYS A 199 -10.55 3.70 3.49
N PHE A 200 -9.71 3.28 2.56
CA PHE A 200 -9.31 4.05 1.39
C PHE A 200 -9.79 3.33 0.14
N GLU A 201 -10.30 4.08 -0.83
CA GLU A 201 -10.83 3.53 -2.06
C GLU A 201 -10.40 4.39 -3.24
N ARG A 202 -9.95 3.74 -4.32
CA ARG A 202 -9.62 4.38 -5.59
C ARG A 202 -9.99 3.50 -6.77
N ILE A 203 -10.31 4.14 -7.90
CA ILE A 203 -10.58 3.47 -9.16
C ILE A 203 -9.40 3.72 -10.09
N PHE A 204 -8.90 2.65 -10.69
CA PHE A 204 -7.81 2.68 -11.65
C PHE A 204 -8.26 2.01 -12.95
N THR A 205 -7.88 2.62 -14.09
CA THR A 205 -8.14 2.05 -15.40
C THR A 205 -6.83 1.59 -16.04
N THR A 206 -6.93 0.51 -16.81
CA THR A 206 -5.82 0.04 -17.65
C THR A 206 -5.65 0.95 -18.86
N ARG A 207 -4.41 1.03 -19.39
CA ARG A 207 -4.11 1.81 -20.59
C ARG A 207 -3.79 0.94 -21.80
N ASN A 208 -3.20 -0.21 -21.56
CA ASN A 208 -2.53 -1.03 -22.60
C ASN A 208 -3.18 -2.40 -22.79
N LEU A 209 -4.35 -2.64 -22.23
CA LEU A 209 -5.08 -3.86 -22.53
C LEU A 209 -5.76 -3.73 -23.91
N PRO A 210 -5.65 -4.76 -24.76
CA PRO A 210 -6.26 -4.77 -26.09
C PRO A 210 -7.79 -4.83 -26.03
#